data_ba9e310891c2654e02f98827d16146e2
#
_entry.id   ba9e310891c2654e02f98827d16146e2
#
_cell.length_a   1.000
_cell.length_b   1.000
_cell.length_c   1.000
_cell.angle_alpha   90.00
_cell.angle_beta   90.00
_cell.angle_gamma   90.00
#
_symmetry.space_group_name_H-M   'P 1'
#
loop_
_entity.id
_entity.type
_entity.pdbx_description
1 polymer ?
#
loop_
_entity_poly.entity_id
_entity_poly.type
_entity_poly.pdbx_seq_one_letter_code
_entity_poly.pdbx_strand_id
1 'polypeptide(L)'
;MIQVLAGIATHAVALLLYPGLAATVAFGALVELGWMRLSQRETGWPELPRRRPSPVLGTIALCSIVASVQLAAPFNPVPGEERSIVLATVGLAFTVWAELALTVEFVAEPGLMLVIQLCWLLAVLGPAVQPESLRPQVLGNVLVPGLLPVKVACAFLYLLCLPALLRLWPLAPPTERRERRRLDGRRILTWFPYCGLFTTLFISPSADDAAGILRFLGLTFLVAGIVVVAGLVVQRRGAAVVRGTYTRAVTPFAGLVLVIVVVTSILMR
;
A
#
# COMPACT_ATOMS: atom_id res chain seq x y z
N MET A 1 21.85 -12.19 -27.38
CA MET A 1 22.68 -11.78 -26.24
C MET A 1 22.48 -10.31 -25.87
N ILE A 2 22.56 -9.37 -26.83
CA ILE A 2 22.33 -7.91 -26.58
C ILE A 2 20.92 -7.63 -26.04
N GLN A 3 19.88 -8.25 -26.59
CA GLN A 3 18.50 -8.10 -26.10
C GLN A 3 18.31 -8.59 -24.66
N VAL A 4 18.96 -9.69 -24.29
CA VAL A 4 18.90 -10.21 -22.92
C VAL A 4 19.59 -9.26 -21.94
N LEU A 5 20.76 -8.71 -22.32
CA LEU A 5 21.48 -7.73 -21.52
C LEU A 5 20.67 -6.43 -21.36
N ALA A 6 20.04 -5.95 -22.44
CA ALA A 6 19.15 -4.79 -22.39
C ALA A 6 17.94 -5.04 -21.48
N GLY A 7 17.33 -6.20 -21.56
CA GLY A 7 16.24 -6.60 -20.66
C GLY A 7 16.67 -6.63 -19.19
N ILE A 8 17.83 -7.20 -18.89
CA ILE A 8 18.38 -7.22 -17.52
C ILE A 8 18.64 -5.78 -17.03
N ALA A 9 19.20 -4.91 -17.89
CA ALA A 9 19.49 -3.54 -17.53
C ALA A 9 18.21 -2.73 -17.24
N THR A 10 17.18 -2.87 -18.07
CA THR A 10 15.87 -2.19 -17.85
C THR A 10 15.19 -2.63 -16.55
N HIS A 11 15.18 -3.92 -16.26
CA HIS A 11 14.63 -4.43 -15.01
C HIS A 11 15.47 -4.00 -13.80
N ALA A 12 16.80 -3.97 -13.91
CA ALA A 12 17.67 -3.47 -12.85
C ALA A 12 17.42 -1.97 -12.56
N VAL A 13 17.23 -1.15 -13.59
CA VAL A 13 16.88 0.28 -13.44
C VAL A 13 15.51 0.42 -12.76
N ALA A 14 14.52 -0.37 -13.16
CA ALA A 14 13.19 -0.37 -12.53
C ALA A 14 13.27 -0.74 -11.05
N LEU A 15 14.05 -1.75 -10.68
CA LEU A 15 14.20 -2.21 -9.31
C LEU A 15 14.97 -1.23 -8.43
N LEU A 16 16.04 -0.62 -8.94
CA LEU A 16 16.94 0.22 -8.15
C LEU A 16 16.50 1.68 -8.11
N LEU A 17 16.02 2.24 -9.21
CA LEU A 17 15.70 3.65 -9.31
C LEU A 17 14.19 3.91 -9.23
N TYR A 18 13.48 3.73 -10.35
CA TYR A 18 12.07 4.10 -10.45
C TYR A 18 11.27 3.05 -11.24
N PRO A 19 10.11 2.63 -10.70
CA PRO A 19 9.49 3.01 -9.43
C PRO A 19 9.99 2.20 -8.20
N GLY A 20 11.16 1.55 -8.31
CA GLY A 20 11.71 0.64 -7.32
C GLY A 20 12.25 1.30 -6.04
N LEU A 21 13.45 0.88 -5.62
CA LEU A 21 14.02 1.19 -4.31
C LEU A 21 14.12 2.69 -4.02
N ALA A 22 14.73 3.46 -4.93
CA ALA A 22 14.98 4.88 -4.69
C ALA A 22 13.69 5.68 -4.53
N ALA A 23 12.70 5.46 -5.42
CA ALA A 23 11.40 6.10 -5.33
C ALA A 23 10.65 5.69 -4.06
N THR A 24 10.66 4.40 -3.72
CA THR A 24 10.01 3.86 -2.51
C THR A 24 10.59 4.49 -1.25
N VAL A 25 11.92 4.53 -1.13
CA VAL A 25 12.59 5.11 0.05
C VAL A 25 12.40 6.62 0.10
N ALA A 26 12.56 7.35 -1.00
CA ALA A 26 12.41 8.81 -1.02
C ALA A 26 10.97 9.23 -0.65
N PHE A 27 9.98 8.64 -1.31
CA PHE A 27 8.57 8.90 -1.02
C PHE A 27 8.21 8.54 0.41
N GLY A 28 8.56 7.32 0.84
CA GLY A 28 8.25 6.83 2.17
C GLY A 28 8.92 7.65 3.28
N ALA A 29 10.17 8.07 3.08
CA ALA A 29 10.86 8.94 4.03
C ALA A 29 10.17 10.30 4.18
N LEU A 30 9.73 10.92 3.06
CA LEU A 30 9.01 12.20 3.08
C LEU A 30 7.68 12.08 3.84
N VAL A 31 6.89 11.04 3.55
CA VAL A 31 5.60 10.81 4.22
C VAL A 31 5.82 10.48 5.69
N GLU A 32 6.80 9.64 6.03
CA GLU A 32 7.11 9.27 7.41
C GLU A 32 7.59 10.47 8.23
N LEU A 33 8.39 11.36 7.66
CA LEU A 33 8.77 12.63 8.29
C LEU A 33 7.54 13.50 8.59
N GLY A 34 6.62 13.62 7.62
CA GLY A 34 5.35 14.31 7.79
C GLY A 34 4.50 13.68 8.91
N TRP A 35 4.39 12.36 8.91
CA TRP A 35 3.69 11.60 9.96
C TRP A 35 4.27 11.85 11.35
N MET A 36 5.58 11.76 11.50
CA MET A 36 6.26 11.99 12.79
C MET A 36 6.00 13.40 13.32
N ARG A 37 6.13 14.42 12.46
CA ARG A 37 5.88 15.81 12.86
C ARG A 37 4.45 16.06 13.32
N LEU A 38 3.47 15.46 12.62
CA LEU A 38 2.05 15.63 12.93
C LEU A 38 1.60 14.81 14.13
N SER A 39 2.10 13.59 14.28
CA SER A 39 1.68 12.68 15.35
C SER A 39 2.36 12.96 16.68
N GLN A 40 3.63 13.36 16.67
CA GLN A 40 4.45 13.51 17.88
C GLN A 40 4.64 14.97 18.33
N ARG A 41 4.26 15.94 17.49
CA ARG A 41 4.46 17.39 17.74
C ARG A 41 5.93 17.75 18.09
N GLU A 42 6.86 16.92 17.69
CA GLU A 42 8.28 17.15 17.96
C GLU A 42 8.93 17.91 16.79
N THR A 43 9.72 18.94 17.12
CA THR A 43 10.41 19.80 16.15
C THR A 43 11.85 19.36 15.85
N GLY A 44 12.33 18.31 16.53
CA GLY A 44 13.68 17.79 16.34
C GLY A 44 13.83 16.94 15.09
N TRP A 45 15.05 16.84 14.54
CA TRP A 45 15.36 15.92 13.47
C TRP A 45 15.31 14.47 13.97
N PRO A 46 14.69 13.54 13.21
CA PRO A 46 14.63 12.15 13.62
C PRO A 46 16.02 11.52 13.62
N GLU A 47 16.28 10.67 14.59
CA GLU A 47 17.50 9.89 14.62
C GLU A 47 17.42 8.79 13.54
N LEU A 48 18.45 8.70 12.71
CA LEU A 48 18.61 7.60 11.76
C LEU A 48 18.77 6.27 12.51
N PRO A 49 18.15 5.20 12.03
CA PRO A 49 18.27 3.90 12.66
C PRO A 49 19.73 3.42 12.65
N ARG A 50 20.35 3.34 13.82
CA ARG A 50 21.73 2.83 14.00
C ARG A 50 21.81 1.31 14.06
N ARG A 51 20.67 0.60 13.98
CA ARG A 51 20.65 -0.87 14.05
C ARG A 51 21.03 -1.47 12.70
N ARG A 52 21.76 -2.57 12.72
CA ARG A 52 22.03 -3.41 11.53
C ARG A 52 20.71 -3.81 10.88
N PRO A 53 20.62 -3.84 9.54
CA PRO A 53 19.42 -4.26 8.85
C PRO A 53 19.04 -5.67 9.30
N SER A 54 17.84 -5.82 9.84
CA SER A 54 17.31 -7.14 10.21
C SER A 54 16.92 -7.90 8.92
N PRO A 55 16.98 -9.23 8.90
CA PRO A 55 16.53 -10.03 7.76
C PRO A 55 15.07 -9.72 7.40
N VAL A 56 14.23 -9.41 8.39
CA VAL A 56 12.85 -8.98 8.20
C VAL A 56 12.77 -7.71 7.36
N LEU A 57 13.59 -6.70 7.67
CA LEU A 57 13.61 -5.45 6.90
C LEU A 57 14.06 -5.69 5.46
N GLY A 58 15.02 -6.59 5.25
CA GLY A 58 15.47 -7.02 3.92
C GLY A 58 14.33 -7.67 3.11
N THR A 59 13.58 -8.58 3.73
CA THR A 59 12.42 -9.22 3.10
C THR A 59 11.34 -8.20 2.75
N ILE A 60 11.01 -7.28 3.68
CA ILE A 60 10.04 -6.22 3.44
C ILE A 60 10.52 -5.31 2.30
N ALA A 61 11.80 -4.95 2.26
CA ALA A 61 12.37 -4.14 1.19
C ALA A 61 12.19 -4.82 -0.18
N LEU A 62 12.59 -6.09 -0.28
CA LEU A 62 12.46 -6.86 -1.51
C LEU A 62 11.00 -6.94 -1.98
N CYS A 63 10.08 -7.32 -1.10
CA CYS A 63 8.66 -7.44 -1.42
C CYS A 63 8.06 -6.09 -1.82
N SER A 64 8.40 -5.01 -1.13
CA SER A 64 7.93 -3.65 -1.42
C SER A 64 8.46 -3.14 -2.77
N ILE A 65 9.72 -3.41 -3.09
CA ILE A 65 10.32 -3.05 -4.38
C ILE A 65 9.64 -3.80 -5.52
N VAL A 66 9.47 -5.12 -5.38
CA VAL A 66 8.75 -5.94 -6.37
C VAL A 66 7.35 -5.41 -6.59
N ALA A 67 6.61 -5.11 -5.51
CA ALA A 67 5.27 -4.53 -5.62
C ALA A 67 5.28 -3.16 -6.31
N SER A 68 6.25 -2.30 -6.01
CA SER A 68 6.37 -0.96 -6.61
C SER A 68 6.62 -1.02 -8.12
N VAL A 69 7.42 -1.97 -8.58
CA VAL A 69 7.71 -2.16 -10.01
C VAL A 69 6.47 -2.60 -10.80
N GLN A 70 5.50 -3.24 -10.14
CA GLN A 70 4.24 -3.66 -10.78
C GLN A 70 3.22 -2.50 -10.95
N LEU A 71 3.47 -1.32 -10.38
CA LEU A 71 2.54 -0.19 -10.47
C LEU A 71 2.44 0.37 -11.89
N ALA A 72 1.27 0.90 -12.26
CA ALA A 72 1.08 1.65 -13.51
C ALA A 72 1.67 3.07 -13.40
N ALA A 73 2.90 3.16 -12.94
CA ALA A 73 3.63 4.41 -12.81
C ALA A 73 4.12 4.87 -14.19
N PRO A 74 4.05 6.19 -14.53
CA PRO A 74 4.61 6.73 -15.77
C PRO A 74 6.11 6.49 -15.87
N PHE A 75 6.64 6.32 -17.07
CA PHE A 75 8.06 5.98 -17.33
C PHE A 75 8.59 4.75 -16.59
N ASN A 76 7.70 3.85 -16.16
CA ASN A 76 8.16 2.60 -15.62
C ASN A 76 8.84 1.77 -16.73
N PRO A 77 10.11 1.39 -16.57
CA PRO A 77 10.85 0.67 -17.60
C PRO A 77 10.27 -0.72 -17.91
N VAL A 78 9.52 -1.31 -16.97
CA VAL A 78 8.87 -2.61 -17.19
C VAL A 78 7.67 -2.43 -18.10
N PRO A 79 7.55 -3.20 -19.20
CA PRO A 79 6.42 -3.13 -20.09
C PRO A 79 5.09 -3.40 -19.38
N GLY A 80 4.03 -2.68 -19.75
CA GLY A 80 2.71 -2.85 -19.11
C GLY A 80 2.13 -4.27 -19.22
N GLU A 81 2.57 -5.02 -20.22
CA GLU A 81 2.16 -6.41 -20.45
C GLU A 81 2.76 -7.39 -19.42
N GLU A 82 3.92 -7.06 -18.88
CA GLU A 82 4.63 -7.86 -17.88
C GLU A 82 4.20 -7.55 -16.45
N ARG A 83 3.46 -6.44 -16.24
CA ARG A 83 3.00 -6.04 -14.93
C ARG A 83 1.77 -6.83 -14.50
N SER A 84 1.80 -7.32 -13.26
CA SER A 84 0.72 -8.12 -12.67
C SER A 84 0.27 -7.58 -11.33
N ILE A 85 -1.04 -7.33 -11.20
CA ILE A 85 -1.63 -6.95 -9.93
C ILE A 85 -1.46 -8.04 -8.86
N VAL A 86 -1.47 -9.30 -9.29
CA VAL A 86 -1.28 -10.44 -8.37
C VAL A 86 0.11 -10.40 -7.74
N LEU A 87 1.14 -10.12 -8.54
CA LEU A 87 2.52 -10.06 -8.04
C LEU A 87 2.70 -8.88 -7.07
N ALA A 88 2.11 -7.71 -7.37
CA ALA A 88 2.09 -6.58 -6.45
C ALA A 88 1.40 -6.93 -5.14
N THR A 89 0.24 -7.58 -5.23
CA THR A 89 -0.59 -7.93 -4.07
C THR A 89 0.08 -8.98 -3.20
N VAL A 90 0.63 -10.02 -3.81
CA VAL A 90 1.39 -11.07 -3.12
C VAL A 90 2.62 -10.48 -2.45
N GLY A 91 3.38 -9.63 -3.14
CA GLY A 91 4.52 -8.93 -2.55
C GLY A 91 4.13 -8.16 -1.28
N LEU A 92 3.08 -7.35 -1.34
CA LEU A 92 2.59 -6.60 -0.18
C LEU A 92 2.01 -7.50 0.92
N ALA A 93 1.33 -8.58 0.56
CA ALA A 93 0.87 -9.57 1.54
C ALA A 93 2.06 -10.20 2.29
N PHE A 94 3.13 -10.55 1.58
CA PHE A 94 4.33 -11.09 2.20
C PHE A 94 5.03 -10.10 3.15
N THR A 95 4.91 -8.79 2.96
CA THR A 95 5.44 -7.84 3.96
C THR A 95 4.77 -8.02 5.32
N VAL A 96 3.45 -8.19 5.35
CA VAL A 96 2.68 -8.44 6.58
C VAL A 96 3.02 -9.79 7.18
N TRP A 97 3.12 -10.84 6.33
CA TRP A 97 3.47 -12.19 6.79
C TRP A 97 4.88 -12.28 7.36
N ALA A 98 5.85 -11.63 6.72
CA ALA A 98 7.22 -11.56 7.22
C ALA A 98 7.28 -10.92 8.61
N GLU A 99 6.47 -9.91 8.84
CA GLU A 99 6.35 -9.28 10.14
C GLU A 99 5.67 -10.19 11.17
N LEU A 100 4.57 -10.85 10.81
CA LEU A 100 3.86 -11.77 11.70
C LEU A 100 4.72 -12.98 12.09
N ALA A 101 5.49 -13.52 11.14
CA ALA A 101 6.31 -14.71 11.35
C ALA A 101 7.62 -14.44 12.10
N LEU A 102 8.23 -13.26 11.86
CA LEU A 102 9.60 -12.98 12.28
C LEU A 102 9.69 -11.98 13.45
N THR A 103 8.58 -11.36 13.85
CA THR A 103 8.55 -10.42 14.99
C THR A 103 7.46 -10.79 15.98
N VAL A 104 7.82 -11.66 16.94
CA VAL A 104 6.91 -12.11 18.01
C VAL A 104 6.42 -10.96 18.91
N GLU A 105 7.19 -9.87 18.99
CA GLU A 105 6.94 -8.78 19.95
C GLU A 105 5.94 -7.72 19.50
N PHE A 106 5.55 -7.67 18.21
CA PHE A 106 4.90 -6.48 17.65
C PHE A 106 3.44 -6.63 17.24
N VAL A 107 2.87 -7.80 17.25
CA VAL A 107 1.49 -7.96 16.80
C VAL A 107 0.59 -8.34 17.97
N ALA A 108 0.03 -7.31 18.61
CA ALA A 108 -0.92 -7.51 19.71
C ALA A 108 -2.14 -8.37 19.30
N GLU A 109 -2.48 -8.44 17.99
CA GLU A 109 -3.64 -9.14 17.48
C GLU A 109 -3.43 -9.69 16.06
N PRO A 110 -2.73 -10.82 15.91
CA PRO A 110 -2.45 -11.39 14.60
C PRO A 110 -3.72 -11.76 13.83
N GLY A 111 -4.74 -12.25 14.51
CA GLY A 111 -6.03 -12.59 13.87
C GLY A 111 -6.73 -11.39 13.24
N LEU A 112 -6.73 -10.25 13.93
CA LEU A 112 -7.31 -9.01 13.37
C LEU A 112 -6.54 -8.52 12.16
N MET A 113 -5.21 -8.59 12.18
CA MET A 113 -4.37 -8.22 11.04
C MET A 113 -4.62 -9.09 9.82
N LEU A 114 -4.82 -10.40 10.01
CA LEU A 114 -5.20 -11.31 8.93
C LEU A 114 -6.56 -10.96 8.33
N VAL A 115 -7.55 -10.66 9.17
CA VAL A 115 -8.87 -10.21 8.67
C VAL A 115 -8.77 -8.93 7.88
N ILE A 116 -8.00 -7.94 8.35
CA ILE A 116 -7.79 -6.68 7.63
C ILE A 116 -7.08 -6.94 6.30
N GLN A 117 -6.10 -7.82 6.28
CA GLN A 117 -5.41 -8.20 5.06
C GLN A 117 -6.35 -8.86 4.05
N LEU A 118 -7.27 -9.74 4.50
CA LEU A 118 -8.29 -10.32 3.62
C LEU A 118 -9.26 -9.27 3.08
N CYS A 119 -9.69 -8.32 3.92
CA CYS A 119 -10.50 -7.19 3.47
C CYS A 119 -9.77 -6.33 2.42
N TRP A 120 -8.48 -6.09 2.63
CA TRP A 120 -7.65 -5.36 1.67
C TRP A 120 -7.46 -6.15 0.36
N LEU A 121 -7.22 -7.47 0.43
CA LEU A 121 -7.16 -8.34 -0.76
C LEU A 121 -8.44 -8.28 -1.58
N LEU A 122 -9.60 -8.32 -0.93
CA LEU A 122 -10.90 -8.14 -1.59
C LEU A 122 -10.98 -6.77 -2.27
N ALA A 123 -10.53 -5.71 -1.62
CA ALA A 123 -10.53 -4.36 -2.19
C ALA A 123 -9.62 -4.23 -3.42
N VAL A 124 -8.48 -4.94 -3.44
CA VAL A 124 -7.54 -4.94 -4.57
C VAL A 124 -8.05 -5.78 -5.73
N LEU A 125 -8.58 -6.96 -5.46
CA LEU A 125 -8.98 -7.92 -6.50
C LEU A 125 -10.42 -7.73 -6.97
N GLY A 126 -11.28 -7.08 -6.18
CA GLY A 126 -12.67 -6.81 -6.55
C GLY A 126 -12.83 -6.12 -7.90
N PRO A 127 -12.08 -5.07 -8.23
CA PRO A 127 -12.15 -4.41 -9.54
C PRO A 127 -11.70 -5.29 -10.71
N ALA A 128 -10.95 -6.38 -10.44
CA ALA A 128 -10.42 -7.26 -11.49
C ALA A 128 -11.44 -8.28 -12.04
N VAL A 129 -12.60 -8.40 -11.40
CA VAL A 129 -13.61 -9.43 -11.72
C VAL A 129 -14.18 -9.26 -13.12
N GLN A 130 -14.24 -8.04 -13.65
CA GLN A 130 -14.91 -7.79 -14.93
C GLN A 130 -13.98 -7.66 -16.15
N PRO A 131 -12.83 -6.94 -16.09
CA PRO A 131 -12.00 -6.79 -17.28
C PRO A 131 -11.27 -8.06 -17.70
N GLU A 132 -11.45 -9.18 -16.98
CA GLU A 132 -10.74 -10.45 -17.20
C GLU A 132 -9.22 -10.28 -17.36
N SER A 133 -8.71 -9.16 -16.88
CA SER A 133 -7.30 -8.76 -16.99
C SER A 133 -6.74 -8.43 -15.62
N LEU A 134 -5.60 -9.02 -15.32
CA LEU A 134 -4.84 -8.75 -14.09
C LEU A 134 -3.75 -7.69 -14.31
N ARG A 135 -3.82 -6.97 -15.43
CA ARG A 135 -2.87 -5.88 -15.75
C ARG A 135 -3.29 -4.58 -15.06
N PRO A 136 -2.42 -3.96 -14.25
CA PRO A 136 -2.77 -2.75 -13.50
C PRO A 136 -3.25 -1.59 -14.38
N GLN A 137 -2.68 -1.43 -15.58
CA GLN A 137 -3.06 -0.37 -16.52
C GLN A 137 -4.49 -0.53 -17.03
N VAL A 138 -4.93 -1.77 -17.29
CA VAL A 138 -6.29 -2.06 -17.76
C VAL A 138 -7.29 -1.79 -16.66
N LEU A 139 -6.98 -2.21 -15.42
CA LEU A 139 -7.83 -2.01 -14.25
C LEU A 139 -8.05 -0.53 -13.94
N GLY A 140 -7.03 0.31 -14.11
CA GLY A 140 -7.15 1.76 -13.94
C GLY A 140 -8.06 2.41 -15.00
N ASN A 141 -7.99 1.97 -16.26
CA ASN A 141 -8.69 2.59 -17.38
C ASN A 141 -10.18 2.27 -17.49
N VAL A 142 -10.67 1.20 -16.88
CA VAL A 142 -12.05 0.75 -17.07
C VAL A 142 -13.02 1.64 -16.32
N LEU A 143 -13.58 2.64 -17.01
CA LEU A 143 -14.71 3.47 -16.60
C LEU A 143 -16.03 2.96 -17.19
N VAL A 144 -16.32 1.68 -16.98
CA VAL A 144 -17.66 1.15 -17.34
C VAL A 144 -18.63 1.63 -16.25
N PRO A 145 -19.74 2.30 -16.60
CA PRO A 145 -20.68 2.85 -15.62
C PRO A 145 -21.18 1.81 -14.61
N GLY A 146 -21.40 0.58 -15.03
CA GLY A 146 -21.84 -0.51 -14.17
C GLY A 146 -20.80 -0.99 -13.15
N LEU A 147 -19.50 -0.72 -13.37
CA LEU A 147 -18.40 -1.03 -12.43
C LEU A 147 -18.13 0.06 -11.42
N LEU A 148 -18.66 1.25 -11.62
CA LEU A 148 -18.39 2.38 -10.73
C LEU A 148 -18.73 2.07 -9.27
N PRO A 149 -19.89 1.47 -8.93
CA PRO A 149 -20.21 1.11 -7.54
C PRO A 149 -19.18 0.17 -6.92
N VAL A 150 -18.73 -0.85 -7.69
CA VAL A 150 -17.69 -1.80 -7.23
C VAL A 150 -16.38 -1.08 -6.97
N LYS A 151 -15.92 -0.24 -7.92
CA LYS A 151 -14.67 0.52 -7.77
C LYS A 151 -14.73 1.45 -6.56
N VAL A 152 -15.83 2.19 -6.38
CA VAL A 152 -16.00 3.11 -5.24
C VAL A 152 -16.00 2.34 -3.92
N ALA A 153 -16.79 1.25 -3.82
CA ALA A 153 -16.84 0.44 -2.61
C ALA A 153 -15.48 -0.18 -2.27
N CYS A 154 -14.77 -0.72 -3.27
CA CYS A 154 -13.43 -1.26 -3.11
C CYS A 154 -12.41 -0.17 -2.72
N ALA A 155 -12.49 1.03 -3.30
CA ALA A 155 -11.62 2.15 -2.94
C ALA A 155 -11.80 2.57 -1.48
N PHE A 156 -13.04 2.67 -1.01
CA PHE A 156 -13.33 2.95 0.40
C PHE A 156 -12.79 1.87 1.32
N LEU A 157 -13.04 0.60 1.00
CA LEU A 157 -12.54 -0.53 1.78
C LEU A 157 -11.01 -0.53 1.84
N TYR A 158 -10.35 -0.26 0.71
CA TYR A 158 -8.90 -0.13 0.63
C TYR A 158 -8.38 0.94 1.58
N LEU A 159 -8.93 2.17 1.51
CA LEU A 159 -8.52 3.29 2.37
C LEU A 159 -8.76 3.00 3.86
N LEU A 160 -9.84 2.31 4.21
CA LEU A 160 -10.11 1.90 5.59
C LEU A 160 -9.08 0.89 6.13
N CYS A 161 -8.53 0.04 5.27
CA CYS A 161 -7.51 -0.93 5.67
C CYS A 161 -6.11 -0.33 5.81
N LEU A 162 -5.78 0.76 5.07
CA LEU A 162 -4.43 1.32 5.01
C LEU A 162 -3.84 1.75 6.37
N PRO A 163 -4.58 2.46 7.27
CA PRO A 163 -4.02 2.85 8.56
C PRO A 163 -3.56 1.66 9.40
N ALA A 164 -4.23 0.52 9.27
CA ALA A 164 -3.86 -0.71 9.96
C ALA A 164 -2.64 -1.37 9.32
N LEU A 165 -2.63 -1.52 8.00
CA LEU A 165 -1.53 -2.13 7.25
C LEU A 165 -0.24 -1.33 7.39
N LEU A 166 -0.33 0.00 7.46
CA LEU A 166 0.79 0.90 7.72
C LEU A 166 1.08 1.11 9.22
N ARG A 167 0.36 0.41 10.10
CA ARG A 167 0.55 0.46 11.57
C ARG A 167 0.51 1.88 12.15
N LEU A 168 -0.43 2.67 11.71
CA LEU A 168 -0.64 4.02 12.21
C LEU A 168 -1.49 4.06 13.49
N TRP A 169 -1.91 2.94 14.02
CA TRP A 169 -2.74 2.83 15.21
C TRP A 169 -1.95 2.40 16.46
N PRO A 170 -2.44 2.72 17.67
CA PRO A 170 -1.76 2.34 18.90
C PRO A 170 -2.08 0.87 19.26
N LEU A 171 -1.43 -0.10 18.62
CA LEU A 171 -1.57 -1.52 18.96
C LEU A 171 -0.54 -2.00 19.97
N ALA A 172 0.51 -1.23 20.22
CA ALA A 172 1.50 -1.54 21.23
C ALA A 172 1.29 -0.67 22.48
N PRO A 173 1.40 -1.24 23.69
CA PRO A 173 1.53 -0.41 24.88
C PRO A 173 2.72 0.54 24.69
N PRO A 174 2.69 1.75 25.28
CA PRO A 174 3.73 2.75 25.13
C PRO A 174 4.99 2.32 25.90
N THR A 175 5.62 1.24 25.44
CA THR A 175 6.94 0.85 25.90
C THR A 175 7.94 1.81 25.29
N GLU A 176 8.47 2.66 26.16
CA GLU A 176 9.58 3.59 25.97
C GLU A 176 9.39 4.74 24.95
N ARG A 177 9.20 5.93 25.51
CA ARG A 177 9.24 7.23 24.79
C ARG A 177 10.47 7.41 23.89
N ARG A 178 11.53 6.65 24.08
CA ARG A 178 12.79 6.74 23.33
C ARG A 178 12.72 6.12 21.92
N GLU A 179 11.84 5.14 21.68
CA GLU A 179 11.68 4.55 20.36
C GLU A 179 10.81 5.40 19.40
N ARG A 180 10.01 6.31 19.94
CA ARG A 180 9.13 7.19 19.14
C ARG A 180 9.88 8.20 18.26
N ARG A 181 11.15 8.49 18.53
CA ARG A 181 11.97 9.43 17.75
C ARG A 181 12.66 8.84 16.54
N ARG A 182 12.49 7.54 16.28
CA ARG A 182 13.17 6.86 15.18
C ARG A 182 12.25 6.71 13.99
N LEU A 183 12.80 6.97 12.80
CA LEU A 183 12.16 6.64 11.54
C LEU A 183 11.91 5.13 11.48
N ASP A 184 10.65 4.74 11.21
CA ASP A 184 10.32 3.34 11.02
C ASP A 184 10.66 2.93 9.58
N GLY A 185 11.79 2.23 9.43
CA GLY A 185 12.25 1.77 8.12
C GLY A 185 11.24 0.88 7.39
N ARG A 186 10.38 0.17 8.13
CA ARG A 186 9.34 -0.69 7.54
C ARG A 186 8.26 0.16 6.89
N ARG A 187 7.75 1.18 7.60
CA ARG A 187 6.77 2.10 7.04
C ARG A 187 7.32 2.87 5.85
N ILE A 188 8.57 3.31 5.92
CA ILE A 188 9.24 3.96 4.79
C ILE A 188 9.15 3.09 3.53
N LEU A 189 9.42 1.80 3.64
CA LEU A 189 9.39 0.88 2.50
C LEU A 189 7.97 0.54 2.02
N THR A 190 6.95 0.68 2.84
CA THR A 190 5.58 0.27 2.50
C THR A 190 4.66 1.42 2.07
N TRP A 191 4.96 2.69 2.41
CA TRP A 191 4.14 3.84 2.03
C TRP A 191 3.89 3.94 0.54
N PHE A 192 4.97 3.94 -0.26
CA PHE A 192 4.86 4.13 -1.71
C PHE A 192 4.09 3.02 -2.40
N PRO A 193 4.40 1.72 -2.20
CA PRO A 193 3.68 0.66 -2.90
C PRO A 193 2.20 0.58 -2.50
N TYR A 194 1.83 0.81 -1.23
CA TYR A 194 0.42 0.82 -0.85
C TYR A 194 -0.35 2.01 -1.42
N CYS A 195 0.19 3.23 -1.32
CA CYS A 195 -0.48 4.41 -1.86
C CYS A 195 -0.47 4.44 -3.40
N GLY A 196 0.63 4.03 -4.02
CA GLY A 196 0.76 3.92 -5.47
C GLY A 196 -0.15 2.84 -6.07
N LEU A 197 -0.35 1.72 -5.36
CA LEU A 197 -1.29 0.69 -5.78
C LEU A 197 -2.72 1.21 -5.78
N PHE A 198 -3.11 1.97 -4.76
CA PHE A 198 -4.41 2.65 -4.76
C PHE A 198 -4.58 3.56 -5.98
N THR A 199 -3.59 4.42 -6.24
CA THR A 199 -3.62 5.33 -7.39
C THR A 199 -3.72 4.56 -8.72
N THR A 200 -2.99 3.46 -8.85
CA THR A 200 -3.01 2.60 -10.03
C THR A 200 -4.38 1.95 -10.28
N LEU A 201 -5.08 1.52 -9.23
CA LEU A 201 -6.33 0.76 -9.35
C LEU A 201 -7.58 1.63 -9.51
N PHE A 202 -7.61 2.75 -8.80
CA PHE A 202 -8.84 3.54 -8.66
C PHE A 202 -8.80 4.86 -9.40
N ILE A 203 -7.64 5.26 -9.92
CA ILE A 203 -7.47 6.49 -10.68
C ILE A 203 -6.94 6.13 -12.07
N SER A 204 -7.46 6.78 -13.09
CA SER A 204 -7.03 6.54 -14.48
C SER A 204 -5.51 6.71 -14.61
N PRO A 205 -4.84 5.80 -15.33
CA PRO A 205 -3.39 5.87 -15.50
C PRO A 205 -2.98 7.20 -16.11
N SER A 206 -1.83 7.68 -15.68
CA SER A 206 -1.23 8.90 -16.18
C SER A 206 -0.47 8.60 -17.48
N ALA A 207 -0.39 9.58 -18.38
CA ALA A 207 0.41 9.48 -19.57
C ALA A 207 1.91 9.39 -19.24
N ASP A 208 2.71 8.85 -20.16
CA ASP A 208 4.16 8.77 -20.03
C ASP A 208 4.82 10.10 -20.42
N ASP A 209 4.46 11.16 -19.69
CA ASP A 209 5.01 12.49 -19.82
C ASP A 209 5.32 13.11 -18.44
N ALA A 210 5.97 14.26 -18.42
CA ALA A 210 6.32 14.93 -17.17
C ALA A 210 5.09 15.33 -16.33
N ALA A 211 4.00 15.71 -17.00
CA ALA A 211 2.73 16.02 -16.34
C ALA A 211 2.12 14.76 -15.72
N GLY A 212 2.23 13.62 -16.39
CA GLY A 212 1.80 12.31 -15.90
C GLY A 212 2.55 11.87 -14.64
N ILE A 213 3.87 12.06 -14.57
CA ILE A 213 4.63 11.80 -13.34
C ILE A 213 4.11 12.67 -12.20
N LEU A 214 3.99 13.98 -12.45
CA LEU A 214 3.54 14.92 -11.43
C LEU A 214 2.13 14.57 -10.93
N ARG A 215 1.24 14.20 -11.86
CA ARG A 215 -0.11 13.73 -11.53
C ARG A 215 -0.08 12.45 -10.70
N PHE A 216 0.67 11.43 -11.11
CA PHE A 216 0.77 10.16 -10.40
C PHE A 216 1.34 10.34 -8.99
N LEU A 217 2.47 11.02 -8.87
CA LEU A 217 3.09 11.30 -7.56
C LEU A 217 2.21 12.19 -6.69
N GLY A 218 1.61 13.25 -7.26
CA GLY A 218 0.70 14.15 -6.55
C GLY A 218 -0.50 13.43 -5.98
N LEU A 219 -1.14 12.54 -6.78
CA LEU A 219 -2.26 11.73 -6.33
C LEU A 219 -1.82 10.70 -5.28
N THR A 220 -0.64 10.09 -5.45
CA THR A 220 -0.09 9.17 -4.46
C THR A 220 0.21 9.88 -3.13
N PHE A 221 0.73 11.12 -3.17
CA PHE A 221 0.90 11.95 -1.98
C PHE A 221 -0.43 12.37 -1.36
N LEU A 222 -1.45 12.67 -2.17
CA LEU A 222 -2.79 12.97 -1.68
C LEU A 222 -3.37 11.77 -0.91
N VAL A 223 -3.26 10.58 -1.46
CA VAL A 223 -3.69 9.33 -0.79
C VAL A 223 -2.93 9.15 0.52
N ALA A 224 -1.60 9.32 0.50
CA ALA A 224 -0.80 9.23 1.72
C ALA A 224 -1.24 10.27 2.77
N GLY A 225 -1.55 11.50 2.35
CA GLY A 225 -2.10 12.55 3.21
C GLY A 225 -3.44 12.16 3.85
N ILE A 226 -4.35 11.59 3.07
CA ILE A 226 -5.63 11.08 3.59
C ILE A 226 -5.38 9.99 4.64
N VAL A 227 -4.48 9.06 4.37
CA VAL A 227 -4.13 7.97 5.29
C VAL A 227 -3.47 8.51 6.56
N VAL A 228 -2.59 9.51 6.44
CA VAL A 228 -1.98 10.20 7.59
C VAL A 228 -3.07 10.83 8.47
N VAL A 229 -4.00 11.56 7.88
CA VAL A 229 -5.12 12.18 8.63
C VAL A 229 -5.98 11.10 9.30
N ALA A 230 -6.34 10.04 8.57
CA ALA A 230 -7.06 8.90 9.14
C ALA A 230 -6.31 8.26 10.31
N GLY A 231 -5.00 8.05 10.16
CA GLY A 231 -4.13 7.54 11.21
C GLY A 231 -4.11 8.44 12.45
N LEU A 232 -4.06 9.77 12.29
CA LEU A 232 -4.12 10.72 13.41
C LEU A 232 -5.46 10.65 14.16
N VAL A 233 -6.56 10.49 13.41
CA VAL A 233 -7.89 10.30 14.02
C VAL A 233 -7.94 8.99 14.81
N VAL A 234 -7.41 7.92 14.23
CA VAL A 234 -7.35 6.58 14.84
C VAL A 234 -6.47 6.59 16.10
N GLN A 235 -5.32 7.27 16.07
CA GLN A 235 -4.44 7.39 17.24
C GLN A 235 -5.08 8.11 18.43
N ARG A 236 -5.99 9.04 18.18
CA ARG A 236 -6.74 9.74 19.25
C ARG A 236 -7.80 8.86 19.89
N ARG A 237 -8.16 7.76 19.26
CA ARG A 237 -9.12 6.78 19.76
C ARG A 237 -8.37 5.68 20.51
N GLY A 238 -8.87 5.23 21.62
CA GLY A 238 -8.24 4.13 22.37
C GLY A 238 -8.21 2.82 21.57
N ALA A 239 -7.25 1.95 21.84
CA ALA A 239 -7.07 0.67 21.13
C ALA A 239 -8.35 -0.19 21.07
N ALA A 240 -9.12 -0.22 22.16
CA ALA A 240 -10.39 -0.95 22.23
C ALA A 240 -11.46 -0.42 21.24
N VAL A 241 -11.53 0.91 21.06
CA VAL A 241 -12.45 1.55 20.10
C VAL A 241 -12.05 1.22 18.68
N VAL A 242 -10.75 1.28 18.39
CA VAL A 242 -10.19 0.96 17.07
C VAL A 242 -10.48 -0.51 16.72
N ARG A 243 -10.20 -1.43 17.65
CA ARG A 243 -10.54 -2.86 17.48
C ARG A 243 -12.02 -3.04 17.20
N GLY A 244 -12.89 -2.42 18.01
CA GLY A 244 -14.34 -2.47 17.82
C GLY A 244 -14.78 -1.93 16.46
N THR A 245 -14.14 -0.89 15.94
CA THR A 245 -14.42 -0.33 14.62
C THR A 245 -14.09 -1.33 13.52
N TYR A 246 -12.93 -1.96 13.56
CA TYR A 246 -12.54 -2.92 12.53
C TYR A 246 -13.40 -4.18 12.55
N THR A 247 -13.72 -4.73 13.72
CA THR A 247 -14.55 -5.93 13.82
C THR A 247 -16.02 -5.69 13.54
N ARG A 248 -16.58 -4.53 13.96
CA ARG A 248 -18.00 -4.24 13.87
C ARG A 248 -18.42 -3.41 12.66
N ALA A 249 -17.50 -2.67 12.05
CA ALA A 249 -17.81 -1.83 10.89
C ALA A 249 -17.05 -2.27 9.64
N VAL A 250 -15.72 -2.41 9.68
CA VAL A 250 -14.92 -2.71 8.49
C VAL A 250 -15.18 -4.13 7.98
N THR A 251 -15.25 -5.13 8.86
CA THR A 251 -15.51 -6.51 8.46
C THR A 251 -16.91 -6.71 7.83
N PRO A 252 -18.02 -6.20 8.41
CA PRO A 252 -19.32 -6.26 7.75
C PRO A 252 -19.37 -5.47 6.44
N PHE A 253 -18.71 -4.32 6.39
CA PHE A 253 -18.58 -3.54 5.15
C PHE A 253 -17.84 -4.33 4.06
N ALA A 254 -16.79 -5.06 4.39
CA ALA A 254 -16.12 -5.96 3.45
C ALA A 254 -17.06 -7.06 2.96
N GLY A 255 -17.92 -7.63 3.82
CA GLY A 255 -18.98 -8.55 3.42
C GLY A 255 -19.96 -7.93 2.42
N LEU A 256 -20.37 -6.68 2.64
CA LEU A 256 -21.21 -5.95 1.70
C LEU A 256 -20.49 -5.73 0.35
N VAL A 257 -19.22 -5.33 0.38
CA VAL A 257 -18.40 -5.17 -0.84
C VAL A 257 -18.32 -6.48 -1.61
N LEU A 258 -18.11 -7.62 -0.92
CA LEU A 258 -18.10 -8.94 -1.54
C LEU A 258 -19.42 -9.23 -2.26
N VAL A 259 -20.55 -8.95 -1.62
CA VAL A 259 -21.88 -9.12 -2.23
C VAL A 259 -22.02 -8.25 -3.48
N ILE A 260 -21.63 -6.98 -3.41
CA ILE A 260 -21.65 -6.05 -4.56
C ILE A 260 -20.80 -6.60 -5.72
N VAL A 261 -19.58 -7.07 -5.43
CA VAL A 261 -18.69 -7.67 -6.44
C VAL A 261 -19.32 -8.90 -7.09
N VAL A 262 -19.88 -9.81 -6.30
CA VAL A 262 -20.51 -11.04 -6.81
C VAL A 262 -21.75 -10.72 -7.66
N VAL A 263 -22.64 -9.86 -7.16
CA VAL A 263 -23.87 -9.47 -7.86
C VAL A 263 -23.52 -8.79 -9.19
N THR A 264 -22.57 -7.87 -9.19
CA THR A 264 -22.12 -7.17 -10.41
C THR A 264 -21.51 -8.17 -11.39
N SER A 265 -20.72 -9.12 -10.92
CA SER A 265 -20.14 -10.18 -11.76
C SER A 265 -21.20 -11.05 -12.43
N ILE A 266 -22.31 -11.34 -11.74
CA ILE A 266 -23.42 -12.15 -12.31
C ILE A 266 -24.25 -11.33 -13.31
N LEU A 267 -24.54 -10.06 -12.99
CA LEU A 267 -25.39 -9.20 -13.83
C LEU A 267 -24.71 -8.77 -15.14
N MET A 268 -23.39 -8.83 -15.22
CA MET A 268 -22.62 -8.37 -16.38
C MET A 268 -22.10 -9.51 -17.25
N ARG A 269 -22.40 -10.75 -16.92
CA ARG A 269 -22.23 -11.92 -17.80
C ARG A 269 -23.40 -12.04 -18.78
#